data_6b69e81e8b773a007c7ef236f11fbd65
#
_entry.id   6b69e81e8b773a007c7ef236f11fbd65
#
_cell.length_a   1.000
_cell.length_b   1.000
_cell.length_c   1.000
_cell.angle_alpha   90.00
_cell.angle_beta   90.00
_cell.angle_gamma   90.00
#
_symmetry.space_group_name_H-M   'P 1'
#
loop_
_entity.id
_entity.type
_entity.pdbx_description
1 polymer ?
#
loop_
_entity_poly.entity_id
_entity_poly.type
_entity_poly.pdbx_seq_one_letter_code
_entity_poly.pdbx_strand_id
1 'polypeptide(L)'
;MMFSDDRKYTLSGWFQVHERELYNRPYKLQIFLLLYEFISKIENDEWDLRYLFGLERGPVYGTVWVDYTKICDRFHIMSKSIYEEKIIEVNNDRAKRCAFIVQTWTEEEWSSFTKRLNIWKAKESEIFKYERKMAELHWDDFNDADINLITMLANQYSSEMVENSKIISVKEKKFVVSKIDYEKIIQNHMERLEKLAKKPKLHNPVFVKLDDEGKLMVE
;
A
#
# COMPACT_ATOMS: atom_id res chain seq x y z
N MET A 1 21.63 4.70 10.96
CA MET A 1 20.94 5.91 11.38
C MET A 1 19.58 5.89 10.72
N MET A 2 18.51 6.16 11.43
CA MET A 2 17.15 6.26 10.88
C MET A 2 16.82 7.73 10.66
N PHE A 3 16.02 8.04 9.66
CA PHE A 3 15.76 9.40 9.22
C PHE A 3 14.30 9.82 9.40
N SER A 4 13.38 8.85 9.49
CA SER A 4 11.96 9.13 9.71
C SER A 4 11.72 9.55 11.17
N ASP A 5 10.70 10.38 11.37
CA ASP A 5 10.20 10.76 12.70
C ASP A 5 9.14 9.78 13.22
N ASP A 6 8.76 9.94 14.49
CA ASP A 6 7.81 9.05 15.16
C ASP A 6 6.43 9.05 14.48
N ARG A 7 6.00 10.18 13.91
CA ARG A 7 4.73 10.27 13.18
C ARG A 7 4.73 9.39 11.92
N LYS A 8 5.81 9.47 11.13
CA LYS A 8 5.94 8.65 9.91
C LYS A 8 6.12 7.18 10.25
N TYR A 9 6.84 6.87 11.35
CA TYR A 9 6.92 5.50 11.86
C TYR A 9 5.56 4.99 12.31
N THR A 10 4.80 5.76 13.10
CA THR A 10 3.48 5.36 13.59
C THR A 10 2.51 5.07 12.45
N LEU A 11 2.43 5.98 11.46
CA LEU A 11 1.57 5.80 10.29
C LEU A 11 2.00 4.61 9.43
N SER A 12 3.31 4.42 9.24
CA SER A 12 3.85 3.26 8.52
C SER A 12 3.56 1.96 9.24
N GLY A 13 3.65 1.94 10.57
CA GLY A 13 3.31 0.81 11.41
C GLY A 13 1.83 0.47 11.36
N TRP A 14 0.96 1.49 11.42
CA TRP A 14 -0.47 1.28 11.21
C TRP A 14 -0.74 0.59 9.87
N PHE A 15 -0.16 1.10 8.79
CA PHE A 15 -0.35 0.55 7.44
C PHE A 15 0.22 -0.87 7.32
N GLN A 16 1.36 -1.15 7.97
CA GLN A 16 1.96 -2.48 8.03
C GLN A 16 1.06 -3.51 8.73
N VAL A 17 0.41 -3.10 9.83
CA VAL A 17 -0.43 -4.01 10.64
C VAL A 17 -1.77 -4.28 9.97
N HIS A 18 -2.38 -3.24 9.37
CA HIS A 18 -3.73 -3.34 8.82
C HIS A 18 -3.78 -3.67 7.33
N GLU A 19 -2.74 -3.31 6.56
CA GLU A 19 -2.71 -3.40 5.09
C GLU A 19 -1.39 -4.00 4.59
N ARG A 20 -1.03 -5.16 5.12
CA ARG A 20 0.27 -5.79 4.90
C ARG A 20 0.65 -5.96 3.43
N GLU A 21 -0.29 -6.34 2.57
CA GLU A 21 -0.02 -6.54 1.14
C GLU A 21 0.32 -5.22 0.43
N LEU A 22 -0.37 -4.15 0.78
CA LEU A 22 -0.11 -2.81 0.25
C LEU A 22 1.19 -2.23 0.81
N TYR A 23 1.44 -2.47 2.10
CA TYR A 23 2.67 -2.03 2.76
C TYR A 23 3.94 -2.60 2.10
N ASN A 24 3.89 -3.83 1.61
CA ASN A 24 5.01 -4.47 0.90
C ASN A 24 5.31 -3.83 -0.48
N ARG A 25 4.53 -2.84 -0.88
CA ARG A 25 4.75 -2.02 -2.07
C ARG A 25 5.19 -0.61 -1.66
N PRO A 26 6.50 -0.28 -1.72
CA PRO A 26 7.04 0.97 -1.18
C PRO A 26 6.31 2.22 -1.67
N TYR A 27 5.92 2.24 -2.93
CA TYR A 27 5.20 3.38 -3.50
C TYR A 27 3.77 3.52 -2.94
N LYS A 28 3.08 2.41 -2.66
CA LYS A 28 1.75 2.43 -2.01
C LYS A 28 1.82 3.00 -0.59
N LEU A 29 2.88 2.67 0.17
CA LEU A 29 3.12 3.30 1.47
C LEU A 29 3.31 4.81 1.33
N GLN A 30 4.07 5.28 0.33
CA GLN A 30 4.27 6.72 0.10
C GLN A 30 2.95 7.44 -0.20
N ILE A 31 2.10 6.84 -1.03
CA ILE A 31 0.77 7.40 -1.35
C ILE A 31 -0.14 7.40 -0.12
N PHE A 32 -0.11 6.35 0.70
CA PHE A 32 -0.87 6.30 1.95
C PHE A 32 -0.48 7.45 2.88
N LEU A 33 0.81 7.64 3.13
CA LEU A 33 1.33 8.72 3.96
C LEU A 33 0.94 10.10 3.39
N LEU A 34 1.09 10.28 2.09
CA LEU A 34 0.74 11.53 1.41
C LEU A 34 -0.74 11.88 1.58
N LEU A 35 -1.62 10.93 1.30
CA LEU A 35 -3.06 11.12 1.43
C LEU A 35 -3.46 11.40 2.88
N TYR A 36 -2.89 10.65 3.83
CA TYR A 36 -3.19 10.83 5.24
C TYR A 36 -2.83 12.26 5.68
N GLU A 37 -1.65 12.75 5.34
CA GLU A 37 -1.22 14.10 5.72
C GLU A 37 -2.01 15.20 5.00
N PHE A 38 -2.32 15.03 3.72
CA PHE A 38 -3.15 15.99 3.00
C PHE A 38 -4.58 16.06 3.56
N ILE A 39 -5.19 14.92 3.84
CA ILE A 39 -6.53 14.88 4.44
C ILE A 39 -6.50 15.42 5.86
N SER A 40 -5.45 15.11 6.66
CA SER A 40 -5.25 15.71 7.99
C SER A 40 -5.26 17.23 7.91
N LYS A 41 -4.52 17.80 6.97
CA LYS A 41 -4.48 19.25 6.75
C LYS A 41 -5.83 19.83 6.35
N ILE A 42 -6.54 19.17 5.44
CA ILE A 42 -7.87 19.62 4.97
C ILE A 42 -8.90 19.57 6.12
N GLU A 43 -8.79 18.60 7.00
CA GLU A 43 -9.65 18.43 8.18
C GLU A 43 -9.21 19.30 9.39
N ASN A 44 -8.19 20.15 9.24
CA ASN A 44 -7.61 21.00 10.28
C ASN A 44 -7.11 20.21 11.50
N ASP A 45 -6.56 19.04 11.28
CA ASP A 45 -5.91 18.20 12.27
C ASP A 45 -4.38 18.31 12.15
N GLU A 46 -3.63 17.67 13.03
CA GLU A 46 -2.16 17.61 12.95
C GLU A 46 -1.71 16.98 11.64
N TRP A 47 -0.75 17.60 10.99
CA TRP A 47 -0.17 17.17 9.72
C TRP A 47 1.31 17.52 9.64
N ASP A 48 2.05 16.77 8.79
CA ASP A 48 3.47 17.00 8.58
C ASP A 48 3.89 16.67 7.14
N LEU A 49 4.34 17.69 6.40
CA LEU A 49 4.87 17.55 5.04
C LEU A 49 6.38 17.76 4.96
N ARG A 50 7.10 17.79 6.09
CA ARG A 50 8.56 17.91 6.08
C ARG A 50 9.18 16.75 5.33
N TYR A 51 10.25 17.03 4.60
CA TYR A 51 11.00 16.07 3.79
C TYR A 51 10.16 15.39 2.68
N LEU A 52 9.13 16.09 2.20
CA LEU A 52 8.40 15.68 1.01
C LEU A 52 9.18 16.13 -0.23
N PHE A 53 9.49 15.19 -1.11
CA PHE A 53 10.21 15.42 -2.36
C PHE A 53 9.37 14.99 -3.56
N GLY A 54 9.43 15.78 -4.64
CA GLY A 54 8.95 15.41 -5.95
C GLY A 54 10.01 14.58 -6.67
N LEU A 55 9.64 13.35 -7.05
CA LEU A 55 10.43 12.52 -7.96
C LEU A 55 9.74 12.43 -9.32
N GLU A 56 10.43 11.88 -10.33
CA GLU A 56 9.87 11.63 -11.66
C GLU A 56 8.55 10.83 -11.62
N ARG A 57 8.39 9.92 -10.66
CA ARG A 57 7.18 9.11 -10.47
C ARG A 57 6.11 9.75 -9.59
N GLY A 58 6.40 10.86 -8.94
CA GLY A 58 5.49 11.56 -8.03
C GLY A 58 6.13 11.90 -6.68
N PRO A 59 5.34 12.46 -5.74
CA PRO A 59 5.80 12.83 -4.40
C PRO A 59 6.18 11.62 -3.55
N VAL A 60 7.23 11.78 -2.74
CA VAL A 60 7.66 10.79 -1.73
C VAL A 60 8.18 11.48 -0.48
N TYR A 61 7.98 10.90 0.69
CA TYR A 61 8.71 11.27 1.90
C TYR A 61 10.12 10.68 1.84
N GLY A 62 11.10 11.52 1.61
CA GLY A 62 12.49 11.09 1.38
C GLY A 62 13.07 10.28 2.53
N THR A 63 12.78 10.65 3.78
CA THR A 63 13.20 9.91 4.97
C THR A 63 12.64 8.50 5.00
N VAL A 64 11.31 8.34 4.81
CA VAL A 64 10.64 7.03 4.77
C VAL A 64 11.15 6.20 3.61
N TRP A 65 11.35 6.82 2.44
CA TRP A 65 11.88 6.12 1.27
C TRP A 65 13.26 5.53 1.53
N VAL A 66 14.15 6.32 2.15
CA VAL A 66 15.50 5.87 2.49
C VAL A 66 15.45 4.78 3.56
N ASP A 67 14.70 4.97 4.65
CA ASP A 67 14.60 4.01 5.73
C ASP A 67 14.02 2.68 5.25
N TYR A 68 12.93 2.73 4.46
CA TYR A 68 12.32 1.54 3.88
C TYR A 68 13.25 0.78 2.92
N THR A 69 14.01 1.48 2.08
CA THR A 69 14.84 0.84 1.04
C THR A 69 16.23 0.45 1.51
N LYS A 70 16.83 1.15 2.49
CA LYS A 70 18.20 0.95 2.94
C LYS A 70 18.33 0.15 4.23
N ILE A 71 17.36 0.26 5.13
CA ILE A 71 17.37 -0.40 6.44
C ILE A 71 16.05 -1.15 6.67
N CYS A 72 15.55 -1.81 5.64
CA CYS A 72 14.24 -2.42 5.52
C CYS A 72 13.78 -3.13 6.81
N ASP A 73 14.50 -4.16 7.25
CA ASP A 73 14.11 -4.96 8.44
C ASP A 73 13.99 -4.10 9.70
N ARG A 74 14.93 -3.19 9.92
CA ARG A 74 14.90 -2.29 11.06
C ARG A 74 13.72 -1.33 10.98
N PHE A 75 13.45 -0.78 9.79
CA PHE A 75 12.31 0.11 9.58
C PHE A 75 10.99 -0.61 9.87
N HIS A 76 10.83 -1.84 9.40
CA HIS A 76 9.62 -2.65 9.63
C HIS A 76 9.40 -2.91 11.13
N ILE A 77 10.46 -3.31 11.85
CA ILE A 77 10.38 -3.58 13.29
C ILE A 77 10.03 -2.31 14.05
N MET A 78 10.73 -1.21 13.78
CA MET A 78 10.52 0.06 14.48
C MET A 78 9.16 0.67 14.20
N SER A 79 8.70 0.66 12.95
CA SER A 79 7.38 1.19 12.59
C SER A 79 6.28 0.46 13.35
N LYS A 80 6.35 -0.87 13.40
CA LYS A 80 5.39 -1.68 14.12
C LYS A 80 5.45 -1.41 15.63
N SER A 81 6.65 -1.38 16.24
CA SER A 81 6.84 -1.14 17.67
C SER A 81 6.27 0.22 18.10
N ILE A 82 6.66 1.29 17.39
CA ILE A 82 6.21 2.65 17.70
C ILE A 82 4.69 2.79 17.56
N TYR A 83 4.09 2.13 16.56
CA TYR A 83 2.64 2.09 16.41
C TYR A 83 1.96 1.34 17.59
N GLU A 84 2.47 0.17 17.97
CA GLU A 84 1.92 -0.64 19.06
C GLU A 84 2.09 0.04 20.43
N GLU A 85 3.15 0.83 20.63
CA GLU A 85 3.38 1.66 21.81
C GLU A 85 2.46 2.88 21.91
N LYS A 86 1.73 3.21 20.83
CA LYS A 86 0.79 4.34 20.74
C LYS A 86 1.43 5.69 21.10
N ILE A 87 2.65 5.92 20.67
CA ILE A 87 3.38 7.17 20.89
C ILE A 87 2.64 8.36 20.27
N ILE A 88 2.04 8.14 19.10
CA ILE A 88 1.20 9.13 18.42
C ILE A 88 -0.15 8.47 18.10
N GLU A 89 -1.23 9.19 18.36
CA GLU A 89 -2.58 8.73 18.05
C GLU A 89 -2.84 8.80 16.52
N VAL A 90 -3.30 7.68 15.97
CA VAL A 90 -3.71 7.60 14.57
C VAL A 90 -5.22 7.72 14.47
N ASN A 91 -5.71 8.66 13.68
CA ASN A 91 -7.12 8.70 13.33
C ASN A 91 -7.45 7.48 12.43
N ASN A 92 -8.02 6.45 13.05
CA ASN A 92 -8.28 5.17 12.38
C ASN A 92 -9.25 5.27 11.21
N ASP A 93 -10.25 6.15 11.30
CA ASP A 93 -11.24 6.30 10.22
C ASP A 93 -10.60 6.96 8.99
N ARG A 94 -9.76 7.97 9.20
CA ARG A 94 -8.95 8.57 8.15
C ARG A 94 -7.98 7.56 7.54
N ALA A 95 -7.27 6.81 8.38
CA ALA A 95 -6.30 5.82 7.94
C ALA A 95 -6.96 4.72 7.08
N LYS A 96 -8.11 4.18 7.52
CA LYS A 96 -8.88 3.20 6.74
C LYS A 96 -9.36 3.77 5.40
N ARG A 97 -9.86 5.01 5.39
CA ARG A 97 -10.28 5.69 4.17
C ARG A 97 -9.10 5.86 3.21
N CYS A 98 -7.95 6.33 3.69
CA CYS A 98 -6.73 6.45 2.88
C CYS A 98 -6.28 5.09 2.33
N ALA A 99 -6.25 4.05 3.14
CA ALA A 99 -5.86 2.71 2.72
C ALA A 99 -6.78 2.17 1.63
N PHE A 100 -8.10 2.32 1.80
CA PHE A 100 -9.09 1.94 0.80
C PHE A 100 -8.86 2.67 -0.54
N ILE A 101 -8.62 3.98 -0.50
CA ILE A 101 -8.33 4.78 -1.70
C ILE A 101 -7.04 4.28 -2.37
N VAL A 102 -5.98 4.04 -1.59
CA VAL A 102 -4.68 3.56 -2.11
C VAL A 102 -4.82 2.21 -2.81
N GLN A 103 -5.70 1.34 -2.34
CA GLN A 103 -5.93 0.01 -2.91
C GLN A 103 -6.53 0.06 -4.32
N THR A 104 -7.39 1.04 -4.61
CA THR A 104 -8.22 1.06 -5.82
C THR A 104 -7.46 1.34 -7.12
N TRP A 105 -6.32 2.02 -7.07
CA TRP A 105 -5.56 2.40 -8.26
C TRP A 105 -4.21 1.69 -8.34
N THR A 106 -3.72 1.49 -9.55
CA THR A 106 -2.36 1.01 -9.82
C THR A 106 -1.31 2.07 -9.44
N GLU A 107 -0.04 1.68 -9.41
CA GLU A 107 1.05 2.64 -9.14
C GLU A 107 1.19 3.68 -10.27
N GLU A 108 0.90 3.30 -11.50
CA GLU A 108 0.92 4.16 -12.68
C GLU A 108 -0.20 5.21 -12.62
N GLU A 109 -1.40 4.81 -12.22
CA GLU A 109 -2.53 5.72 -12.02
C GLU A 109 -2.24 6.71 -10.88
N TRP A 110 -1.66 6.23 -9.78
CA TRP A 110 -1.21 7.09 -8.69
C TRP A 110 -0.12 8.06 -9.12
N SER A 111 0.88 7.60 -9.89
CA SER A 111 1.91 8.45 -10.46
C SER A 111 1.30 9.54 -11.34
N SER A 112 0.35 9.19 -12.20
CA SER A 112 -0.34 10.13 -13.07
C SER A 112 -1.18 11.14 -12.28
N PHE A 113 -1.88 10.70 -11.24
CA PHE A 113 -2.69 11.57 -10.39
C PHE A 113 -1.84 12.55 -9.60
N THR A 114 -0.82 12.06 -8.88
CA THR A 114 0.01 12.89 -8.00
C THR A 114 0.81 13.95 -8.76
N LYS A 115 1.21 13.67 -10.01
CA LYS A 115 1.84 14.66 -10.90
C LYS A 115 0.88 15.74 -11.40
N ARG A 116 -0.43 15.56 -11.26
CA ARG A 116 -1.42 16.61 -11.57
C ARG A 116 -1.59 17.62 -10.43
N LEU A 117 -1.15 17.29 -9.22
CA LEU A 117 -1.19 18.20 -8.08
C LEU A 117 -0.25 19.40 -8.31
N ASN A 118 -0.71 20.61 -7.94
CA ASN A 118 0.09 21.81 -8.12
C ASN A 118 1.35 21.79 -7.27
N ILE A 119 1.30 21.21 -6.08
CA ILE A 119 2.48 21.03 -5.24
C ILE A 119 3.62 20.27 -5.96
N TRP A 120 3.30 19.33 -6.87
CA TRP A 120 4.31 18.65 -7.68
C TRP A 120 4.66 19.47 -8.95
N LYS A 121 3.65 20.02 -9.63
CA LYS A 121 3.83 20.80 -10.88
C LYS A 121 4.69 22.03 -10.69
N ALA A 122 4.57 22.71 -9.56
CA ALA A 122 5.39 23.89 -9.23
C ALA A 122 6.89 23.58 -9.28
N LYS A 123 7.27 22.32 -9.04
CA LYS A 123 8.65 21.84 -9.02
C LYS A 123 9.03 20.97 -10.21
N GLU A 124 8.14 20.74 -11.16
CA GLU A 124 8.36 19.85 -12.31
C GLU A 124 9.65 20.18 -13.06
N SER A 125 9.88 21.45 -13.38
CA SER A 125 11.09 21.89 -14.08
C SER A 125 12.37 21.64 -13.27
N GLU A 126 12.32 21.80 -11.96
CA GLU A 126 13.45 21.52 -11.07
C GLU A 126 13.72 20.00 -10.97
N ILE A 127 12.66 19.18 -10.89
CA ILE A 127 12.77 17.72 -10.82
C ILE A 127 13.52 17.18 -12.04
N PHE A 128 13.17 17.66 -13.25
CA PHE A 128 13.79 17.17 -14.48
C PHE A 128 15.13 17.85 -14.82
N LYS A 129 15.46 18.96 -14.18
CA LYS A 129 16.72 19.69 -14.39
C LYS A 129 17.93 18.96 -13.78
N TYR A 130 17.76 18.32 -12.64
CA TYR A 130 18.85 17.72 -11.90
C TYR A 130 19.04 16.24 -12.27
N GLU A 131 20.27 15.76 -12.28
CA GLU A 131 20.58 14.34 -12.50
C GLU A 131 19.86 13.41 -11.54
N ARG A 132 19.63 13.84 -10.29
CA ARG A 132 18.90 13.09 -9.27
C ARG A 132 17.39 13.03 -9.52
N LYS A 133 16.87 13.82 -10.48
CA LYS A 133 15.44 13.90 -10.79
C LYS A 133 14.56 14.06 -9.53
N MET A 134 14.98 14.97 -8.64
CA MET A 134 14.37 15.19 -7.33
C MET A 134 14.42 16.68 -6.96
N ALA A 135 13.29 17.21 -6.46
CA ALA A 135 13.20 18.54 -5.87
C ALA A 135 12.36 18.50 -4.58
N GLU A 136 12.68 19.33 -3.60
CA GLU A 136 11.87 19.48 -2.40
C GLU A 136 10.54 20.16 -2.73
N LEU A 137 9.45 19.62 -2.20
CA LEU A 137 8.10 20.17 -2.36
C LEU A 137 7.76 21.00 -1.13
N HIS A 138 7.23 22.20 -1.36
CA HIS A 138 6.88 23.12 -0.30
C HIS A 138 5.36 23.21 -0.14
N TRP A 139 4.92 23.34 1.10
CA TRP A 139 3.51 23.48 1.41
C TRP A 139 2.85 24.67 0.70
N ASP A 140 3.58 25.76 0.50
CA ASP A 140 3.04 26.96 -0.14
C ASP A 140 2.58 26.72 -1.59
N ASP A 141 3.08 25.65 -2.22
CA ASP A 141 2.68 25.22 -3.56
C ASP A 141 1.39 24.37 -3.56
N PHE A 142 0.88 23.94 -2.39
CA PHE A 142 -0.37 23.21 -2.22
C PHE A 142 -1.54 24.19 -2.10
N ASN A 143 -2.31 24.33 -3.15
CA ASN A 143 -3.35 25.33 -3.27
C ASN A 143 -4.78 24.75 -3.27
N ASP A 144 -5.79 25.64 -3.40
CA ASP A 144 -7.20 25.26 -3.39
C ASP A 144 -7.59 24.23 -4.46
N ALA A 145 -6.89 24.21 -5.60
CA ALA A 145 -7.14 23.20 -6.62
C ALA A 145 -6.70 21.81 -6.17
N ASP A 146 -5.58 21.70 -5.44
CA ASP A 146 -5.12 20.45 -4.83
C ASP A 146 -6.08 20.01 -3.72
N ILE A 147 -6.49 20.95 -2.85
CA ILE A 147 -7.49 20.71 -1.81
C ILE A 147 -8.78 20.13 -2.41
N ASN A 148 -9.29 20.76 -3.47
CA ASN A 148 -10.50 20.32 -4.14
C ASN A 148 -10.33 18.91 -4.73
N LEU A 149 -9.21 18.62 -5.42
CA LEU A 149 -8.94 17.30 -5.99
C LEU A 149 -8.88 16.20 -4.91
N ILE A 150 -8.18 16.45 -3.82
CA ILE A 150 -8.06 15.50 -2.71
C ILE A 150 -9.41 15.32 -2.01
N THR A 151 -10.17 16.40 -1.79
CA THR A 151 -11.49 16.34 -1.17
C THR A 151 -12.48 15.56 -2.03
N MET A 152 -12.49 15.78 -3.34
CA MET A 152 -13.33 15.01 -4.27
C MET A 152 -12.99 13.52 -4.22
N LEU A 153 -11.71 13.18 -4.25
CA LEU A 153 -11.22 11.82 -4.14
C LEU A 153 -11.67 11.18 -2.82
N ALA A 154 -11.46 11.87 -1.69
CA ALA A 154 -11.83 11.37 -0.37
C ALA A 154 -13.34 11.16 -0.21
N ASN A 155 -14.17 12.05 -0.77
CA ASN A 155 -15.63 11.96 -0.71
C ASN A 155 -16.17 10.83 -1.59
N GLN A 156 -15.63 10.67 -2.80
CA GLN A 156 -16.02 9.59 -3.70
C GLN A 156 -15.84 8.24 -3.02
N TYR A 157 -14.66 7.97 -2.48
CA TYR A 157 -14.36 6.69 -1.87
C TYR A 157 -14.99 6.49 -0.48
N SER A 158 -15.31 7.56 0.24
CA SER A 158 -16.10 7.44 1.47
C SER A 158 -17.49 6.89 1.18
N SER A 159 -18.14 7.32 0.11
CA SER A 159 -19.43 6.79 -0.32
C SER A 159 -19.35 5.33 -0.74
N GLU A 160 -18.34 4.95 -1.50
CA GLU A 160 -18.09 3.56 -1.92
C GLU A 160 -17.80 2.63 -0.72
N MET A 161 -17.05 3.10 0.28
CA MET A 161 -16.82 2.33 1.52
C MET A 161 -18.13 2.03 2.26
N VAL A 162 -19.02 3.02 2.37
CA VAL A 162 -20.33 2.85 3.02
C VAL A 162 -21.21 1.85 2.26
N GLU A 163 -21.22 1.90 0.94
CA GLU A 163 -21.95 0.95 0.11
C GLU A 163 -21.39 -0.46 0.23
N ASN A 164 -20.07 -0.62 0.14
CA ASN A 164 -19.42 -1.92 0.29
C ASN A 164 -19.62 -2.53 1.68
N SER A 165 -19.59 -1.71 2.74
CA SER A 165 -19.87 -2.20 4.10
C SER A 165 -21.33 -2.67 4.26
N LYS A 166 -22.28 -2.00 3.62
CA LYS A 166 -23.68 -2.45 3.58
C LYS A 166 -23.84 -3.79 2.84
N ILE A 167 -23.15 -3.96 1.71
CA ILE A 167 -23.15 -5.20 0.93
C ILE A 167 -22.54 -6.36 1.74
N ILE A 168 -21.44 -6.14 2.43
CA ILE A 168 -20.79 -7.14 3.30
C ILE A 168 -21.73 -7.51 4.44
N SER A 169 -22.31 -6.54 5.14
CA SER A 169 -23.25 -6.79 6.24
C SER A 169 -24.51 -7.55 5.80
N VAL A 170 -24.98 -7.32 4.58
CA VAL A 170 -26.10 -8.07 3.99
C VAL A 170 -25.69 -9.49 3.61
N LYS A 171 -24.47 -9.67 3.09
CA LYS A 171 -23.91 -11.00 2.80
C LYS A 171 -23.69 -11.81 4.08
N GLU A 172 -23.13 -11.22 5.12
CA GLU A 172 -22.95 -11.87 6.42
C GLU A 172 -24.26 -12.26 7.06
N LYS A 173 -25.28 -11.39 7.03
CA LYS A 173 -26.63 -11.76 7.50
C LYS A 173 -27.28 -12.88 6.70
N LYS A 174 -26.99 -13.01 5.39
CA LYS A 174 -27.44 -14.15 4.57
C LYS A 174 -26.64 -15.42 4.86
N PHE A 175 -25.36 -15.31 5.23
CA PHE A 175 -24.52 -16.46 5.58
C PHE A 175 -24.88 -17.09 6.93
N VAL A 176 -25.43 -16.33 7.87
CA VAL A 176 -25.87 -16.84 9.19
C VAL A 176 -27.11 -17.74 9.07
N VAL A 177 -27.82 -17.74 7.95
CA VAL A 177 -29.06 -18.52 7.74
C VAL A 177 -28.82 -19.84 7.01
N SER A 178 -27.67 -20.07 6.36
CA SER A 178 -27.33 -21.38 5.82
C SER A 178 -26.38 -22.11 6.78
N LYS A 179 -26.87 -23.15 7.48
CA LYS A 179 -25.99 -24.13 8.10
C LYS A 179 -24.96 -24.54 7.05
N ILE A 180 -23.71 -24.16 7.27
CA ILE A 180 -22.60 -24.63 6.44
C ILE A 180 -22.58 -26.13 6.61
N ASP A 181 -22.94 -26.86 5.56
CA ASP A 181 -22.90 -28.31 5.56
C ASP A 181 -21.44 -28.76 5.42
N TYR A 182 -20.76 -28.78 6.58
CA TYR A 182 -19.35 -29.17 6.66
C TYR A 182 -19.12 -30.60 6.14
N GLU A 183 -20.09 -31.48 6.29
CA GLU A 183 -20.00 -32.87 5.79
C GLU A 183 -19.91 -32.84 4.25
N LYS A 184 -20.75 -32.06 3.61
CA LYS A 184 -20.74 -31.93 2.15
C LYS A 184 -19.46 -31.26 1.60
N ILE A 185 -18.89 -30.33 2.35
CA ILE A 185 -17.60 -29.70 1.99
C ILE A 185 -16.48 -30.73 2.11
N ILE A 186 -16.44 -31.48 3.21
CA ILE A 186 -15.44 -32.53 3.44
C ILE A 186 -15.57 -33.60 2.37
N GLN A 187 -16.78 -34.06 2.07
CA GLN A 187 -17.03 -35.09 1.05
C GLN A 187 -16.59 -34.63 -0.35
N ASN A 188 -16.92 -33.41 -0.74
CA ASN A 188 -16.44 -32.84 -2.00
C ASN A 188 -14.91 -32.73 -2.05
N HIS A 189 -14.26 -32.43 -0.92
CA HIS A 189 -12.81 -32.35 -0.85
C HIS A 189 -12.17 -33.73 -0.97
N MET A 190 -12.73 -34.73 -0.31
CA MET A 190 -12.29 -36.15 -0.40
C MET A 190 -12.44 -36.70 -1.82
N GLU A 191 -13.57 -36.46 -2.49
CA GLU A 191 -13.76 -36.87 -3.90
C GLU A 191 -12.74 -36.18 -4.83
N ARG A 192 -12.39 -34.95 -4.54
CA ARG A 192 -11.38 -34.19 -5.33
C ARG A 192 -9.98 -34.79 -5.11
N LEU A 193 -9.63 -35.16 -3.90
CA LEU A 193 -8.37 -35.83 -3.58
C LEU A 193 -8.30 -37.25 -4.22
N GLU A 194 -9.39 -38.00 -4.20
CA GLU A 194 -9.45 -39.29 -4.89
C GLU A 194 -9.30 -39.18 -6.41
N LYS A 195 -9.91 -38.17 -7.03
CA LYS A 195 -9.74 -37.89 -8.45
C LYS A 195 -8.30 -37.47 -8.79
N LEU A 196 -7.62 -36.74 -7.88
CA LEU A 196 -6.21 -36.39 -8.03
C LEU A 196 -5.30 -37.60 -7.85
N ALA A 197 -5.62 -38.50 -6.92
CA ALA A 197 -4.86 -39.73 -6.68
C ALA A 197 -4.98 -40.76 -7.84
N LYS A 198 -6.09 -40.72 -8.61
CA LYS A 198 -6.30 -41.53 -9.80
C LYS A 198 -5.66 -40.99 -11.07
N LYS A 199 -5.17 -39.72 -11.06
CA LYS A 199 -4.41 -39.22 -12.20
C LYS A 199 -3.04 -39.90 -12.24
N PRO A 200 -2.56 -40.32 -13.42
CA PRO A 200 -1.22 -40.88 -13.53
C PRO A 200 -0.24 -39.86 -12.93
N LYS A 201 0.62 -40.36 -12.02
CA LYS A 201 1.67 -39.54 -11.41
C LYS A 201 2.43 -38.90 -12.57
N LEU A 202 2.38 -37.59 -12.67
CA LEU A 202 3.34 -36.86 -13.51
C LEU A 202 4.71 -37.33 -13.04
N HIS A 203 5.47 -37.94 -13.95
CA HIS A 203 6.83 -38.37 -13.67
C HIS A 203 7.56 -37.21 -13.00
N ASN A 204 8.28 -37.54 -11.93
CA ASN A 204 9.16 -36.59 -11.27
C ASN A 204 9.93 -35.83 -12.34
N PRO A 205 10.11 -34.50 -12.18
CA PRO A 205 10.95 -33.76 -13.10
C PRO A 205 12.28 -34.49 -13.16
N VAL A 206 12.69 -34.88 -14.36
CA VAL A 206 14.01 -35.44 -14.63
C VAL A 206 15.01 -34.38 -14.12
N PHE A 207 15.77 -34.71 -13.10
CA PHE A 207 16.86 -33.87 -12.66
C PHE A 207 17.90 -33.87 -13.77
N VAL A 208 17.91 -32.79 -14.54
CA VAL A 208 18.89 -32.62 -15.59
C VAL A 208 20.18 -32.16 -14.94
N LYS A 209 21.22 -32.99 -14.99
CA LYS A 209 22.59 -32.60 -14.62
C LYS A 209 23.18 -31.84 -15.81
N LEU A 210 23.83 -30.73 -15.51
CA LEU A 210 24.70 -30.05 -16.44
C LEU A 210 26.10 -30.64 -16.31
N ASP A 211 26.78 -30.86 -17.44
CA ASP A 211 28.22 -31.19 -17.45
C ASP A 211 29.03 -29.93 -17.12
N ASP A 212 30.36 -30.11 -16.98
CA ASP A 212 31.31 -29.05 -16.63
C ASP A 212 31.37 -27.93 -17.72
N GLU A 213 30.82 -28.15 -18.89
CA GLU A 213 30.71 -27.19 -19.98
C GLU A 213 29.30 -26.52 -20.07
N GLY A 214 28.40 -26.86 -19.15
CA GLY A 214 27.03 -26.29 -19.07
C GLY A 214 26.03 -26.92 -20.07
N LYS A 215 26.28 -28.11 -20.58
CA LYS A 215 25.46 -28.83 -21.51
C LYS A 215 24.54 -29.82 -20.80
N LEU A 216 23.29 -29.90 -21.20
CA LEU A 216 22.27 -30.78 -20.64
C LEU A 216 22.64 -32.25 -20.86
N MET A 217 22.83 -33.02 -19.79
CA MET A 217 22.91 -34.47 -19.82
C MET A 217 21.51 -35.08 -19.60
N VAL A 218 21.01 -35.84 -20.56
CA VAL A 218 19.79 -36.64 -20.46
C VAL A 218 20.21 -38.07 -20.17
N GLU A 219 19.91 -38.55 -18.95
CA GLU A 219 19.95 -39.99 -18.65
C GLU A 219 18.66 -40.67 -19.11
#